data_4cb9fe5e348fd1cf5d662b0daa1be690
#
_entry.id   4cb9fe5e348fd1cf5d662b0daa1be690
#
_cell.length_a   1.000
_cell.length_b   1.000
_cell.length_c   1.000
_cell.angle_alpha   90.00
_cell.angle_beta   90.00
_cell.angle_gamma   90.00
#
_symmetry.space_group_name_H-M   'P 1'
#
loop_
_entity.id
_entity.type
_entity.pdbx_description
1 polymer ?
#
loop_
_entity_poly.entity_id
_entity_poly.type
_entity_poly.pdbx_seq_one_letter_code
_entity_poly.pdbx_strand_id
1 'polypeptide(L)'
;MKNRISIKYAFFCGTACCISSILRAQQAASQMNVLFIMADDMRPELGCYGVDVVKTPNMDRLAASGVLFQNAYCNIPVSGASRASLLTGVYPHYPDRFISFSAYASKDCPEAIPISGWFTRNGYHTISDGKVFHHISDHADSWSEPPYRNHPNGYDVYWAEYNKWELWMNSESGKTINPKTMRGPFCESADVPDTAYDDGKLANRAIRDLKRMKEAGKPFFLACGFWKPHLPFNAPKKYWDLYKREEIPLATNRFRPEGLPEQVRNSSEIYAYARVADTSDIDFQREVKHGYYACMSYVDAQIGKVLDALDELGLSDNTIVVLLGDHGWNLGEHDFIGKHNLMNTSTHVPLIVRVPGMKKGKTKSMVEFVDLYPTLCELCKLPVPAEQLSGQSFAGVFKNLKAKTKGEVYIQWEGGDNAVDRRYSYAEWMKGDVKKASMLFDHRIDGKENKNRVDEKKYKNKVESLSSFIRIKKSSLKK
;
A
#
# COMPACT_ATOMS: atom_id res chain seq x y z
N MET A 1 69.04 -13.04 22.10
CA MET A 1 67.71 -13.69 22.03
C MET A 1 66.60 -12.65 22.25
N LYS A 2 66.30 -11.77 21.31
CA LYS A 2 65.13 -10.89 21.30
C LYS A 2 64.95 -10.45 19.86
N ASN A 3 64.04 -11.07 19.08
CA ASN A 3 63.46 -10.55 17.82
C ASN A 3 62.80 -11.62 16.95
N ARG A 4 62.08 -12.61 17.53
CA ARG A 4 61.35 -13.60 16.74
C ARG A 4 59.85 -13.75 17.11
N ILE A 5 59.31 -12.94 18.02
CA ILE A 5 57.93 -13.07 18.49
C ILE A 5 56.99 -12.06 17.78
N SER A 6 57.50 -10.98 17.21
CA SER A 6 56.65 -9.90 16.64
C SER A 6 56.05 -10.21 15.27
N ILE A 7 56.64 -11.13 14.46
CA ILE A 7 56.16 -11.37 13.08
C ILE A 7 54.98 -12.34 13.01
N LYS A 8 54.86 -13.29 13.96
CA LYS A 8 53.77 -14.25 13.96
C LYS A 8 52.39 -13.64 14.33
N TYR A 9 52.35 -12.60 15.18
CA TYR A 9 51.11 -11.92 15.56
C TYR A 9 50.58 -10.96 14.48
N ALA A 10 51.47 -10.33 13.70
CA ALA A 10 51.07 -9.47 12.59
C ALA A 10 50.42 -10.27 11.43
N PHE A 11 50.87 -11.49 11.15
CA PHE A 11 50.29 -12.35 10.12
C PHE A 11 48.92 -12.94 10.53
N PHE A 12 48.72 -13.21 11.83
CA PHE A 12 47.44 -13.75 12.32
C PHE A 12 46.33 -12.69 12.36
N CYS A 13 46.64 -11.42 12.66
CA CYS A 13 45.66 -10.32 12.60
C CYS A 13 45.28 -9.94 11.16
N GLY A 14 46.26 -9.94 10.23
CA GLY A 14 45.99 -9.64 8.81
C GLY A 14 45.08 -10.67 8.12
N THR A 15 45.32 -11.96 8.37
CA THR A 15 44.46 -13.03 7.80
C THR A 15 43.05 -13.07 8.41
N ALA A 16 42.89 -12.82 9.71
CA ALA A 16 41.60 -12.73 10.35
C ALA A 16 40.76 -11.53 9.85
N CYS A 17 41.34 -10.37 9.61
CA CYS A 17 40.68 -9.21 8.99
C CYS A 17 40.29 -9.47 7.53
N CYS A 18 41.16 -10.14 6.75
CA CYS A 18 40.84 -10.48 5.35
C CYS A 18 39.76 -11.53 5.26
N ILE A 19 39.75 -12.55 6.11
CA ILE A 19 38.71 -13.58 6.15
C ILE A 19 37.38 -12.98 6.59
N SER A 20 37.35 -12.10 7.57
CA SER A 20 36.12 -11.43 8.01
C SER A 20 35.55 -10.45 6.97
N SER A 21 36.40 -9.77 6.20
CA SER A 21 35.97 -8.92 5.09
C SER A 21 35.45 -9.74 3.88
N ILE A 22 36.08 -10.88 3.56
CA ILE A 22 35.62 -11.80 2.51
C ILE A 22 34.28 -12.44 2.91
N LEU A 23 34.13 -12.88 4.17
CA LEU A 23 32.86 -13.42 4.67
C LEU A 23 31.73 -12.39 4.68
N ARG A 24 32.01 -11.15 5.05
CA ARG A 24 31.05 -10.03 4.96
C ARG A 24 30.68 -9.70 3.52
N ALA A 25 31.63 -9.68 2.60
CA ALA A 25 31.39 -9.47 1.18
C ALA A 25 30.58 -10.62 0.56
N GLN A 26 30.86 -11.86 0.93
CA GLN A 26 30.10 -13.04 0.50
C GLN A 26 28.68 -13.07 1.08
N GLN A 27 28.51 -12.65 2.34
CA GLN A 27 27.22 -12.53 2.98
C GLN A 27 26.40 -11.38 2.36
N ALA A 28 27.00 -10.24 2.04
CA ALA A 28 26.35 -9.14 1.32
C ALA A 28 25.92 -9.54 -0.10
N ALA A 29 26.76 -10.32 -0.82
CA ALA A 29 26.43 -10.86 -2.15
C ALA A 29 25.31 -11.90 -2.13
N SER A 30 24.92 -12.45 -0.97
CA SER A 30 23.84 -13.43 -0.80
C SER A 30 22.53 -12.83 -0.30
N GLN A 31 22.51 -11.53 0.07
CA GLN A 31 21.33 -10.84 0.56
C GLN A 31 20.49 -10.31 -0.60
N MET A 32 19.18 -10.61 -0.58
CA MET A 32 18.24 -10.08 -1.57
C MET A 32 18.03 -8.57 -1.36
N ASN A 33 18.04 -7.80 -2.44
CA ASN A 33 17.53 -6.43 -2.42
C ASN A 33 16.01 -6.42 -2.32
N VAL A 34 15.44 -5.27 -1.96
CA VAL A 34 14.00 -5.06 -1.95
C VAL A 34 13.67 -3.79 -2.72
N LEU A 35 12.81 -3.92 -3.73
CA LEU A 35 12.09 -2.83 -4.38
C LEU A 35 10.65 -2.85 -3.90
N PHE A 36 10.27 -1.87 -3.07
CA PHE A 36 8.98 -1.79 -2.40
C PHE A 36 8.12 -0.69 -3.02
N ILE A 37 7.16 -1.05 -3.87
CA ILE A 37 6.33 -0.13 -4.64
C ILE A 37 4.96 -0.02 -4.00
N MET A 38 4.55 1.21 -3.67
CA MET A 38 3.24 1.54 -3.14
C MET A 38 2.53 2.51 -4.08
N ALA A 39 1.23 2.30 -4.32
CA ALA A 39 0.37 3.25 -5.01
C ALA A 39 -0.78 3.69 -4.12
N ASP A 40 -1.07 4.99 -4.08
CA ASP A 40 -2.06 5.60 -3.20
C ASP A 40 -3.47 5.41 -3.76
N ASP A 41 -4.43 4.98 -2.94
CA ASP A 41 -5.83 4.70 -3.34
C ASP A 41 -6.00 3.58 -4.39
N MET A 42 -5.03 2.69 -4.55
CA MET A 42 -5.09 1.64 -5.55
C MET A 42 -5.86 0.42 -5.06
N ARG A 43 -7.04 0.18 -5.64
CA ARG A 43 -7.82 -1.04 -5.42
C ARG A 43 -7.46 -2.13 -6.46
N PRO A 44 -7.93 -3.40 -6.31
CA PRO A 44 -7.66 -4.48 -7.27
C PRO A 44 -8.36 -4.31 -8.63
N GLU A 45 -8.36 -3.10 -9.19
CA GLU A 45 -8.90 -2.73 -10.49
C GLU A 45 -7.77 -2.82 -11.53
N LEU A 46 -7.22 -4.03 -11.73
CA LEU A 46 -6.08 -4.34 -12.61
C LEU A 46 -6.42 -5.49 -13.55
N GLY A 47 -5.80 -5.55 -14.73
CA GLY A 47 -5.97 -6.65 -15.68
C GLY A 47 -5.67 -8.03 -15.06
N CYS A 48 -4.60 -8.15 -14.28
CA CYS A 48 -4.24 -9.40 -13.59
C CYS A 48 -5.27 -9.86 -12.52
N TYR A 49 -6.11 -8.96 -12.02
CA TYR A 49 -7.26 -9.28 -11.16
C TYR A 49 -8.55 -9.55 -11.94
N GLY A 50 -8.53 -9.46 -13.28
CA GLY A 50 -9.67 -9.77 -14.16
C GLY A 50 -10.52 -8.56 -14.53
N VAL A 51 -9.96 -7.36 -14.51
CA VAL A 51 -10.63 -6.13 -14.96
C VAL A 51 -10.07 -5.73 -16.33
N ASP A 52 -10.67 -6.24 -17.39
CA ASP A 52 -10.14 -6.10 -18.77
C ASP A 52 -10.21 -4.67 -19.33
N VAL A 53 -11.09 -3.83 -18.78
CA VAL A 53 -11.28 -2.46 -19.26
C VAL A 53 -10.08 -1.57 -18.90
N VAL A 54 -9.51 -1.74 -17.70
CA VAL A 54 -8.36 -0.95 -17.26
C VAL A 54 -7.06 -1.44 -17.90
N LYS A 55 -6.19 -0.53 -18.29
CA LYS A 55 -4.93 -0.85 -19.00
C LYS A 55 -3.75 -0.75 -18.05
N THR A 56 -3.29 -1.92 -17.57
CA THR A 56 -2.20 -2.06 -16.59
C THR A 56 -1.16 -3.11 -17.00
N PRO A 57 -0.59 -3.05 -18.23
CA PRO A 57 0.23 -4.11 -18.77
C PRO A 57 1.53 -4.37 -17.97
N ASN A 58 2.09 -3.36 -17.31
CA ASN A 58 3.32 -3.52 -16.52
C ASN A 58 3.09 -4.21 -15.18
N MET A 59 2.01 -3.85 -14.47
CA MET A 59 1.60 -4.55 -13.26
C MET A 59 1.17 -5.99 -13.57
N ASP A 60 0.51 -6.21 -14.72
CA ASP A 60 0.13 -7.54 -15.19
C ASP A 60 1.36 -8.40 -15.50
N ARG A 61 2.40 -7.80 -16.13
CA ARG A 61 3.70 -8.46 -16.35
C ARG A 61 4.39 -8.82 -15.02
N LEU A 62 4.37 -7.94 -14.04
CA LEU A 62 4.90 -8.25 -12.71
C LEU A 62 4.12 -9.41 -12.07
N ALA A 63 2.79 -9.41 -12.15
CA ALA A 63 1.94 -10.50 -11.66
C ALA A 63 2.23 -11.84 -12.34
N ALA A 64 2.51 -11.83 -13.66
CA ALA A 64 2.87 -13.03 -14.41
C ALA A 64 4.23 -13.61 -13.98
N SER A 65 5.13 -12.78 -13.46
CA SER A 65 6.46 -13.18 -12.98
C SER A 65 6.57 -13.40 -11.47
N GLY A 66 5.52 -13.06 -10.70
CA GLY A 66 5.47 -13.15 -9.24
C GLY A 66 4.27 -13.92 -8.71
N VAL A 67 3.95 -13.72 -7.43
CA VAL A 67 2.75 -14.24 -6.77
C VAL A 67 1.74 -13.11 -6.63
N LEU A 68 0.55 -13.31 -7.21
CA LEU A 68 -0.61 -12.44 -7.05
C LEU A 68 -1.48 -12.96 -5.90
N PHE A 69 -1.68 -12.14 -4.88
CA PHE A 69 -2.53 -12.44 -3.74
C PHE A 69 -3.96 -11.99 -4.01
N GLN A 70 -4.89 -12.94 -4.05
CA GLN A 70 -6.31 -12.66 -4.31
C GLN A 70 -7.07 -12.16 -3.07
N ASN A 71 -6.48 -12.29 -1.87
CA ASN A 71 -7.09 -11.92 -0.59
C ASN A 71 -6.05 -11.19 0.28
N ALA A 72 -5.67 -9.99 -0.14
CA ALA A 72 -4.80 -9.10 0.62
C ALA A 72 -5.60 -7.88 1.12
N TYR A 73 -5.37 -7.48 2.38
CA TYR A 73 -6.15 -6.43 3.03
C TYR A 73 -5.27 -5.43 3.75
N CYS A 74 -5.67 -4.15 3.68
CA CYS A 74 -5.14 -3.15 4.61
C CYS A 74 -5.76 -3.33 6.01
N ASN A 75 -5.06 -2.85 7.04
CA ASN A 75 -5.59 -2.93 8.41
C ASN A 75 -6.49 -1.74 8.79
N ILE A 76 -6.47 -0.68 7.97
CA ILE A 76 -7.31 0.49 8.11
C ILE A 76 -7.42 1.24 6.76
N PRO A 77 -8.62 1.64 6.29
CA PRO A 77 -8.81 2.21 4.96
C PRO A 77 -8.58 3.73 4.90
N VAL A 78 -7.40 4.19 5.33
CA VAL A 78 -6.96 5.59 5.23
C VAL A 78 -5.44 5.68 5.18
N SER A 79 -4.89 6.50 4.27
CA SER A 79 -3.46 6.46 3.89
C SER A 79 -2.49 6.65 5.07
N GLY A 80 -2.71 7.64 5.95
CA GLY A 80 -1.80 7.90 7.07
C GLY A 80 -1.65 6.71 7.99
N ALA A 81 -2.78 6.23 8.50
CA ALA A 81 -2.83 5.11 9.43
C ALA A 81 -2.46 3.77 8.78
N SER A 82 -2.88 3.51 7.53
CA SER A 82 -2.54 2.29 6.81
C SER A 82 -1.03 2.17 6.59
N ARG A 83 -0.39 3.26 6.14
CA ARG A 83 1.06 3.30 5.92
C ARG A 83 1.84 3.17 7.23
N ALA A 84 1.38 3.82 8.30
CA ALA A 84 1.96 3.66 9.64
C ALA A 84 1.89 2.20 10.10
N SER A 85 0.73 1.56 10.01
CA SER A 85 0.53 0.15 10.37
C SER A 85 1.39 -0.80 9.53
N LEU A 86 1.39 -0.62 8.21
CA LEU A 86 2.18 -1.41 7.26
C LEU A 86 3.68 -1.36 7.55
N LEU A 87 4.22 -0.13 7.71
CA LEU A 87 5.66 0.08 7.81
C LEU A 87 6.23 -0.21 9.20
N THR A 88 5.39 -0.18 10.25
CA THR A 88 5.78 -0.60 11.61
C THR A 88 5.46 -2.07 11.90
N GLY A 89 4.56 -2.69 11.14
CA GLY A 89 4.07 -4.04 11.40
C GLY A 89 3.15 -4.12 12.64
N VAL A 90 2.57 -2.99 13.06
CA VAL A 90 1.74 -2.85 14.27
C VAL A 90 0.30 -2.55 13.87
N TYR A 91 -0.69 -3.22 14.49
CA TYR A 91 -2.09 -2.95 14.21
C TYR A 91 -2.54 -1.54 14.63
N PRO A 92 -3.47 -0.94 13.88
CA PRO A 92 -4.22 0.21 14.40
C PRO A 92 -4.98 -0.18 15.67
N HIS A 93 -5.22 0.80 16.55
CA HIS A 93 -6.00 0.62 17.78
C HIS A 93 -6.80 1.88 18.08
N TYR A 94 -8.11 1.81 17.94
CA TYR A 94 -9.00 2.92 18.30
C TYR A 94 -9.18 2.99 19.82
N PRO A 95 -9.13 4.20 20.43
CA PRO A 95 -8.96 5.52 19.78
C PRO A 95 -7.52 6.05 19.71
N ASP A 96 -6.51 5.26 20.02
CA ASP A 96 -5.20 5.77 20.45
C ASP A 96 -4.11 5.71 19.38
N ARG A 97 -4.17 4.76 18.44
CA ARG A 97 -3.05 4.49 17.54
C ARG A 97 -3.50 4.27 16.11
N PHE A 98 -2.92 5.03 15.18
CA PHE A 98 -3.16 4.91 13.74
C PHE A 98 -4.64 4.97 13.37
N ILE A 99 -5.32 6.07 13.71
CA ILE A 99 -6.78 6.18 13.56
C ILE A 99 -7.24 7.09 12.43
N SER A 100 -6.34 7.84 11.79
CA SER A 100 -6.72 8.87 10.81
C SER A 100 -5.67 9.05 9.70
N PHE A 101 -6.00 9.89 8.72
CA PHE A 101 -5.05 10.30 7.69
C PHE A 101 -3.84 11.07 8.26
N SER A 102 -4.01 11.75 9.39
CA SER A 102 -2.94 12.52 10.04
C SER A 102 -2.09 11.69 11.01
N ALA A 103 -2.23 10.36 11.01
CA ALA A 103 -1.44 9.48 11.86
C ALA A 103 0.07 9.59 11.53
N TYR A 104 0.86 9.68 12.57
CA TYR A 104 2.32 9.60 12.54
C TYR A 104 2.75 8.35 13.29
N ALA A 105 3.46 7.43 12.62
CA ALA A 105 3.97 6.23 13.28
C ALA A 105 4.92 6.58 14.42
N SER A 106 5.78 7.57 14.23
CA SER A 106 6.73 8.06 15.23
C SER A 106 6.10 8.73 16.46
N LYS A 107 4.82 9.14 16.37
CA LYS A 107 4.08 9.74 17.49
C LYS A 107 3.14 8.75 18.16
N ASP A 108 2.42 7.97 17.34
CA ASP A 108 1.39 7.04 17.79
C ASP A 108 1.99 5.74 18.37
N CYS A 109 3.22 5.38 17.96
CA CYS A 109 3.94 4.17 18.39
C CYS A 109 5.46 4.41 18.35
N PRO A 110 6.00 5.33 19.18
CA PRO A 110 7.39 5.78 19.11
C PRO A 110 8.43 4.68 19.38
N GLU A 111 8.03 3.61 20.08
CA GLU A 111 8.88 2.45 20.36
C GLU A 111 9.03 1.50 19.16
N ALA A 112 8.12 1.57 18.19
CA ALA A 112 8.16 0.70 17.03
C ALA A 112 9.27 1.12 16.05
N ILE A 113 10.16 0.20 15.74
CA ILE A 113 11.19 0.38 14.73
C ILE A 113 10.55 0.10 13.37
N PRO A 114 10.44 1.08 12.46
CA PRO A 114 9.87 0.82 11.15
C PRO A 114 10.76 -0.11 10.32
N ILE A 115 10.19 -0.74 9.29
CA ILE A 115 10.91 -1.67 8.42
C ILE A 115 12.17 -1.04 7.81
N SER A 116 12.14 0.24 7.44
CA SER A 116 13.31 1.00 6.98
C SER A 116 14.43 0.98 8.00
N GLY A 117 14.14 1.37 9.24
CA GLY A 117 15.12 1.38 10.34
C GLY A 117 15.66 0.00 10.67
N TRP A 118 14.83 -1.04 10.56
CA TRP A 118 15.28 -2.41 10.78
C TRP A 118 16.22 -2.89 9.69
N PHE A 119 15.90 -2.63 8.43
CA PHE A 119 16.77 -2.95 7.30
C PHE A 119 18.09 -2.17 7.40
N THR A 120 18.05 -0.88 7.74
CA THR A 120 19.26 -0.06 7.98
C THR A 120 20.16 -0.68 9.05
N ARG A 121 19.60 -1.05 10.20
CA ARG A 121 20.35 -1.72 11.30
C ARG A 121 20.95 -3.06 10.90
N ASN A 122 20.37 -3.72 9.89
CA ASN A 122 20.87 -5.00 9.36
C ASN A 122 21.71 -4.84 8.08
N GLY A 123 22.27 -3.65 7.84
CA GLY A 123 23.30 -3.41 6.82
C GLY A 123 22.79 -3.08 5.42
N TYR A 124 21.48 -2.86 5.25
CA TYR A 124 20.92 -2.38 4.00
C TYR A 124 21.09 -0.87 3.85
N HIS A 125 21.27 -0.42 2.62
CA HIS A 125 21.08 0.99 2.28
C HIS A 125 19.59 1.23 1.98
N THR A 126 18.91 2.02 2.80
CA THR A 126 17.46 2.23 2.72
C THR A 126 17.13 3.61 2.16
N ILE A 127 16.24 3.66 1.17
CA ILE A 127 15.89 4.86 0.41
C ILE A 127 14.35 4.98 0.37
N SER A 128 13.85 6.20 0.56
CA SER A 128 12.43 6.55 0.46
C SER A 128 12.22 7.58 -0.62
N ASP A 129 11.60 7.17 -1.72
CA ASP A 129 11.21 8.02 -2.83
C ASP A 129 9.69 8.18 -2.92
N GLY A 130 9.19 9.41 -2.90
CA GLY A 130 7.76 9.72 -2.99
C GLY A 130 6.98 9.53 -1.70
N LYS A 131 5.70 9.15 -1.81
CA LYS A 131 4.78 8.99 -0.68
C LYS A 131 4.89 7.59 -0.07
N VAL A 132 5.92 7.32 0.73
CA VAL A 132 6.09 6.06 1.48
C VAL A 132 5.37 6.15 2.82
N PHE A 133 5.85 6.91 3.80
CA PHE A 133 5.00 7.37 4.90
C PHE A 133 4.06 8.48 4.41
N HIS A 134 2.96 8.70 5.11
CA HIS A 134 2.02 9.78 4.76
C HIS A 134 2.66 11.16 4.94
N HIS A 135 3.40 11.36 6.01
CA HIS A 135 4.23 12.55 6.27
C HIS A 135 5.70 12.26 5.97
N ILE A 136 6.37 13.17 5.28
CA ILE A 136 7.78 12.97 4.90
C ILE A 136 8.71 12.95 6.13
N SER A 137 8.35 13.68 7.19
CA SER A 137 9.09 13.73 8.44
C SER A 137 8.87 12.51 9.33
N ASP A 138 7.86 11.67 9.04
CA ASP A 138 7.57 10.50 9.87
C ASP A 138 8.67 9.44 9.73
N HIS A 139 9.35 9.15 10.84
CA HIS A 139 10.54 8.29 10.86
C HIS A 139 11.59 8.63 9.79
N ALA A 140 11.79 9.93 9.49
CA ALA A 140 12.76 10.36 8.48
C ALA A 140 14.19 9.92 8.79
N ASP A 141 14.54 9.78 10.04
CA ASP A 141 15.82 9.31 10.56
C ASP A 141 16.02 7.78 10.47
N SER A 142 14.97 7.04 10.16
CA SER A 142 15.04 5.59 9.99
C SER A 142 15.65 5.15 8.65
N TRP A 143 15.75 6.06 7.69
CA TRP A 143 16.30 5.82 6.36
C TRP A 143 17.80 6.13 6.33
N SER A 144 18.54 5.50 5.41
CA SER A 144 19.99 5.74 5.26
C SER A 144 20.30 7.14 4.73
N GLU A 145 19.34 7.79 4.11
CA GLU A 145 19.42 9.17 3.60
C GLU A 145 18.05 9.84 3.75
N PRO A 146 17.96 11.19 3.74
CA PRO A 146 16.70 11.90 3.90
C PRO A 146 15.67 11.46 2.86
N PRO A 147 14.40 11.17 3.26
CA PRO A 147 13.33 10.84 2.34
C PRO A 147 13.15 11.91 1.26
N TYR A 148 12.93 11.49 0.02
CA TYR A 148 12.74 12.40 -1.10
C TYR A 148 11.25 12.47 -1.49
N ARG A 149 10.75 13.69 -1.63
CA ARG A 149 9.50 14.00 -2.35
C ARG A 149 9.78 15.07 -3.39
N ASN A 150 9.19 14.92 -4.55
CA ASN A 150 9.31 15.92 -5.60
C ASN A 150 8.32 17.07 -5.34
N HIS A 151 8.62 17.86 -4.33
CA HIS A 151 7.87 19.06 -3.98
C HIS A 151 8.82 20.25 -3.93
N PRO A 152 8.42 21.45 -4.41
CA PRO A 152 9.30 22.63 -4.48
C PRO A 152 10.00 22.98 -3.16
N ASN A 153 9.41 22.64 -2.03
CA ASN A 153 9.91 22.98 -0.70
C ASN A 153 10.33 21.79 0.16
N GLY A 154 10.25 20.54 -0.33
CA GLY A 154 10.80 19.34 0.34
C GLY A 154 10.22 18.97 1.71
N TYR A 155 9.22 19.69 2.21
CA TYR A 155 8.77 19.63 3.60
C TYR A 155 7.36 19.04 3.78
N ASP A 156 7.03 18.74 5.05
CA ASP A 156 5.69 18.45 5.58
C ASP A 156 4.68 19.60 5.43
N VAL A 157 4.85 20.46 4.45
CA VAL A 157 3.91 21.52 4.11
C VAL A 157 2.66 20.92 3.46
N TYR A 158 2.25 19.76 4.01
CA TYR A 158 1.23 18.90 3.45
C TYR A 158 -0.14 19.59 3.34
N TRP A 159 -0.43 20.56 4.21
CA TRP A 159 -1.77 21.15 4.25
C TRP A 159 -1.89 22.52 3.59
N ALA A 160 -0.95 23.43 3.81
CA ALA A 160 -1.04 24.77 3.26
C ALA A 160 -0.66 24.85 1.78
N GLU A 161 0.35 24.03 1.34
CA GLU A 161 0.82 24.04 -0.04
C GLU A 161 0.29 22.86 -0.87
N TYR A 162 -0.03 21.72 -0.26
CA TYR A 162 -0.72 20.62 -0.93
C TYR A 162 -2.05 21.06 -1.57
N ASN A 163 -2.69 22.03 -0.98
CA ASN A 163 -3.94 22.59 -1.50
C ASN A 163 -3.74 23.62 -2.63
N LYS A 164 -2.51 24.00 -2.94
CA LYS A 164 -2.25 24.88 -4.09
C LYS A 164 -2.41 24.05 -5.36
N TRP A 165 -3.47 24.32 -6.07
CA TRP A 165 -3.82 23.63 -7.32
C TRP A 165 -2.71 23.70 -8.38
N GLU A 166 -1.90 24.78 -8.39
CA GLU A 166 -0.77 24.96 -9.30
C GLU A 166 0.28 23.84 -9.20
N LEU A 167 0.37 23.16 -8.07
CA LEU A 167 1.32 22.05 -7.87
C LEU A 167 0.87 20.75 -8.53
N TRP A 168 -0.43 20.61 -8.82
CA TRP A 168 -1.04 19.38 -9.28
C TRP A 168 -1.62 19.48 -10.68
N MET A 169 -1.77 20.71 -11.21
CA MET A 169 -2.48 20.99 -12.44
C MET A 169 -1.55 21.62 -13.47
N ASN A 170 -1.72 21.23 -14.73
CA ASN A 170 -0.92 21.65 -15.88
C ASN A 170 -1.78 22.29 -17.00
N SER A 171 -3.06 22.54 -16.75
CA SER A 171 -3.98 23.16 -17.71
C SER A 171 -4.71 24.37 -17.13
N GLU A 172 -5.29 25.19 -18.00
CA GLU A 172 -6.11 26.34 -17.59
C GLU A 172 -7.35 25.93 -16.75
N SER A 173 -7.86 24.69 -16.95
CA SER A 173 -8.96 24.17 -16.13
C SER A 173 -8.59 24.06 -14.65
N GLY A 174 -7.31 23.87 -14.34
CA GLY A 174 -6.77 23.85 -13.00
C GLY A 174 -6.96 25.16 -12.22
N LYS A 175 -7.18 26.28 -12.90
CA LYS A 175 -7.45 27.58 -12.26
C LYS A 175 -8.82 27.68 -11.58
N THR A 176 -9.74 26.73 -11.86
CA THR A 176 -11.02 26.65 -11.16
C THR A 176 -10.78 26.06 -9.77
N ILE A 177 -11.08 26.81 -8.72
CA ILE A 177 -10.87 26.39 -7.33
C ILE A 177 -12.18 26.25 -6.56
N ASN A 178 -12.21 25.33 -5.62
CA ASN A 178 -13.27 25.26 -4.61
C ASN A 178 -13.03 26.38 -3.57
N PRO A 179 -13.96 27.35 -3.42
CA PRO A 179 -13.71 28.53 -2.58
C PRO A 179 -13.59 28.22 -1.08
N LYS A 180 -14.06 27.04 -0.62
CA LYS A 180 -14.00 26.64 0.78
C LYS A 180 -12.68 25.97 1.15
N THR A 181 -12.09 25.24 0.22
CA THR A 181 -10.90 24.39 0.48
C THR A 181 -9.67 24.86 -0.26
N MET A 182 -9.84 25.77 -1.23
CA MET A 182 -8.79 26.24 -2.14
C MET A 182 -8.18 25.14 -3.02
N ARG A 183 -8.83 23.97 -3.14
CA ARG A 183 -8.39 22.88 -4.02
C ARG A 183 -8.88 23.10 -5.45
N GLY A 184 -8.05 22.69 -6.41
CA GLY A 184 -8.39 22.68 -7.83
C GLY A 184 -9.44 21.61 -8.19
N PRO A 185 -9.69 21.37 -9.48
CA PRO A 185 -10.62 20.35 -9.96
C PRO A 185 -10.24 18.97 -9.48
N PHE A 186 -11.24 18.07 -9.35
CA PHE A 186 -11.01 16.68 -8.99
C PHE A 186 -10.31 15.86 -10.10
N CYS A 187 -10.22 16.37 -11.31
CA CYS A 187 -9.55 15.72 -12.45
C CYS A 187 -9.00 16.73 -13.46
N GLU A 188 -7.99 16.28 -14.21
CA GLU A 188 -7.38 17.05 -15.30
C GLU A 188 -6.80 16.10 -16.36
N SER A 189 -6.96 16.49 -17.64
CA SER A 189 -6.38 15.82 -18.81
C SER A 189 -5.56 16.82 -19.62
N ALA A 190 -4.31 17.07 -19.20
CA ALA A 190 -3.42 18.01 -19.90
C ALA A 190 -2.54 17.26 -20.92
N ASP A 191 -2.31 17.89 -22.08
CA ASP A 191 -1.38 17.36 -23.10
C ASP A 191 0.06 17.73 -22.73
N VAL A 192 0.64 16.92 -21.85
CA VAL A 192 1.96 17.15 -21.26
C VAL A 192 2.73 15.83 -21.16
N PRO A 193 4.08 15.88 -21.05
CA PRO A 193 4.88 14.68 -20.83
C PRO A 193 4.63 14.08 -19.43
N ASP A 194 4.96 12.80 -19.24
CA ASP A 194 4.80 12.10 -17.95
C ASP A 194 5.44 12.85 -16.78
N THR A 195 6.59 13.49 -17.03
CA THR A 195 7.37 14.23 -16.01
C THR A 195 6.79 15.60 -15.65
N ALA A 196 5.70 16.02 -16.28
CA ALA A 196 4.96 17.19 -15.82
C ALA A 196 4.31 16.95 -14.46
N TYR A 197 3.93 15.71 -14.17
CA TYR A 197 3.37 15.29 -12.89
C TYR A 197 4.40 14.56 -12.03
N ASP A 198 4.14 14.48 -10.74
CA ASP A 198 5.08 13.98 -9.75
C ASP A 198 5.48 12.51 -9.94
N ASP A 199 4.56 11.63 -10.33
CA ASP A 199 4.87 10.20 -10.49
C ASP A 199 5.86 9.94 -11.64
N GLY A 200 5.82 10.74 -12.70
CA GLY A 200 6.83 10.66 -13.76
C GLY A 200 8.23 11.11 -13.31
N LYS A 201 8.29 12.13 -12.46
CA LYS A 201 9.55 12.58 -11.84
C LYS A 201 10.07 11.56 -10.84
N LEU A 202 9.15 10.97 -10.05
CA LEU A 202 9.44 9.91 -9.10
C LEU A 202 10.04 8.68 -9.77
N ALA A 203 9.46 8.21 -10.88
CA ALA A 203 10.02 7.09 -11.64
C ALA A 203 11.46 7.35 -12.08
N ASN A 204 11.75 8.55 -12.61
CA ASN A 204 13.10 8.95 -12.97
C ASN A 204 14.05 9.01 -11.75
N ARG A 205 13.55 9.40 -10.58
CA ARG A 205 14.33 9.39 -9.34
C ARG A 205 14.68 7.97 -8.93
N ALA A 206 13.70 7.07 -8.85
CA ALA A 206 13.90 5.67 -8.50
C ALA A 206 14.89 4.96 -9.45
N ILE A 207 14.82 5.25 -10.76
CA ILE A 207 15.78 4.73 -11.75
C ILE A 207 17.22 5.20 -11.45
N ARG A 208 17.40 6.48 -11.10
CA ARG A 208 18.73 6.99 -10.70
C ARG A 208 19.25 6.30 -9.44
N ASP A 209 18.37 6.06 -8.47
CA ASP A 209 18.76 5.41 -7.23
C ASP A 209 19.06 3.91 -7.44
N LEU A 210 18.34 3.21 -8.32
CA LEU A 210 18.71 1.85 -8.72
C LEU A 210 20.11 1.79 -9.36
N LYS A 211 20.45 2.74 -10.25
CA LYS A 211 21.81 2.84 -10.85
C LYS A 211 22.87 3.06 -9.78
N ARG A 212 22.64 4.02 -8.88
CA ARG A 212 23.53 4.33 -7.77
C ARG A 212 23.73 3.12 -6.83
N MET A 213 22.67 2.37 -6.54
CA MET A 213 22.77 1.17 -5.69
C MET A 213 23.49 0.02 -6.40
N LYS A 214 23.29 -0.14 -7.72
CA LYS A 214 24.08 -1.10 -8.53
C LYS A 214 25.58 -0.80 -8.44
N GLU A 215 25.97 0.46 -8.59
CA GLU A 215 27.38 0.90 -8.52
C GLU A 215 27.94 0.72 -7.11
N ALA A 216 27.14 0.98 -6.07
CA ALA A 216 27.56 0.83 -4.68
C ALA A 216 27.78 -0.63 -4.25
N GLY A 217 27.15 -1.60 -4.93
CA GLY A 217 27.28 -3.03 -4.67
C GLY A 217 26.83 -3.48 -3.27
N LYS A 218 25.99 -2.67 -2.60
CA LYS A 218 25.44 -2.96 -1.27
C LYS A 218 23.98 -3.44 -1.39
N PRO A 219 23.50 -4.30 -0.48
CA PRO A 219 22.09 -4.64 -0.43
C PRO A 219 21.28 -3.37 -0.14
N PHE A 220 20.14 -3.22 -0.81
CA PHE A 220 19.29 -2.05 -0.67
C PHE A 220 17.83 -2.41 -0.39
N PHE A 221 17.13 -1.48 0.28
CA PHE A 221 15.69 -1.41 0.40
C PHE A 221 15.24 -0.07 -0.19
N LEU A 222 14.78 -0.09 -1.43
CA LEU A 222 14.25 1.08 -2.12
C LEU A 222 12.72 1.06 -2.06
N ALA A 223 12.14 2.02 -1.36
CA ALA A 223 10.70 2.24 -1.31
C ALA A 223 10.28 3.36 -2.26
N CYS A 224 9.34 3.07 -3.16
CA CYS A 224 8.78 4.01 -4.12
C CYS A 224 7.28 4.19 -3.85
N GLY A 225 6.89 5.36 -3.35
CA GLY A 225 5.49 5.70 -3.06
C GLY A 225 4.88 6.60 -4.14
N PHE A 226 4.13 6.01 -5.07
CA PHE A 226 3.41 6.73 -6.11
C PHE A 226 2.13 7.36 -5.56
N TRP A 227 1.79 8.54 -6.10
CA TRP A 227 0.60 9.29 -5.71
C TRP A 227 -0.67 8.79 -6.40
N LYS A 228 -0.57 8.34 -7.65
CA LYS A 228 -1.73 7.88 -8.40
C LYS A 228 -2.08 6.43 -8.05
N PRO A 229 -3.38 6.13 -8.08
CA PRO A 229 -4.52 6.91 -8.56
C PRO A 229 -5.21 7.86 -7.56
N HIS A 230 -4.59 8.32 -6.48
CA HIS A 230 -5.19 9.29 -5.55
C HIS A 230 -5.65 10.59 -6.25
N LEU A 231 -6.75 11.18 -5.74
CA LEU A 231 -7.21 12.52 -6.14
C LEU A 231 -6.10 13.59 -5.99
N PRO A 232 -6.12 14.64 -6.85
CA PRO A 232 -6.96 14.81 -8.04
C PRO A 232 -6.56 13.82 -9.14
N PHE A 233 -7.53 13.38 -9.97
CA PHE A 233 -7.24 12.47 -11.07
C PHE A 233 -6.58 13.23 -12.23
N ASN A 234 -5.33 13.58 -12.06
CA ASN A 234 -4.53 14.27 -13.06
C ASN A 234 -3.50 13.30 -13.66
N ALA A 235 -3.59 13.12 -14.95
CA ALA A 235 -2.69 12.31 -15.76
C ALA A 235 -2.52 12.95 -17.14
N PRO A 236 -1.38 12.73 -17.83
CA PRO A 236 -1.21 13.19 -19.20
C PRO A 236 -2.34 12.68 -20.10
N LYS A 237 -2.78 13.55 -21.05
CA LYS A 237 -3.92 13.29 -21.95
C LYS A 237 -3.84 11.92 -22.63
N LYS A 238 -2.67 11.47 -23.03
CA LYS A 238 -2.48 10.15 -23.69
C LYS A 238 -3.02 8.96 -22.87
N TYR A 239 -3.10 9.05 -21.55
CA TYR A 239 -3.67 7.98 -20.71
C TYR A 239 -5.20 8.10 -20.60
N TRP A 240 -5.75 9.31 -20.69
CA TRP A 240 -7.19 9.52 -20.83
C TRP A 240 -7.71 9.00 -22.15
N ASP A 241 -6.97 9.23 -23.24
CA ASP A 241 -7.32 8.81 -24.60
C ASP A 241 -7.31 7.27 -24.80
N LEU A 242 -6.79 6.50 -23.81
CA LEU A 242 -6.90 5.03 -23.82
C LEU A 242 -8.35 4.55 -23.60
N TYR A 243 -9.24 5.42 -23.17
CA TYR A 243 -10.61 5.09 -22.78
C TYR A 243 -11.61 6.02 -23.47
N LYS A 244 -12.69 5.43 -23.97
CA LYS A 244 -13.87 6.18 -24.34
C LYS A 244 -14.79 6.26 -23.12
N ARG A 245 -15.11 7.46 -22.67
CA ARG A 245 -15.87 7.69 -21.42
C ARG A 245 -17.22 6.97 -21.42
N GLU A 246 -17.91 6.97 -22.56
CA GLU A 246 -19.21 6.33 -22.76
C GLU A 246 -19.16 4.80 -22.66
N GLU A 247 -18.00 4.19 -22.93
CA GLU A 247 -17.77 2.75 -22.87
C GLU A 247 -17.35 2.26 -21.45
N ILE A 248 -17.01 3.19 -20.52
CA ILE A 248 -16.59 2.83 -19.16
C ILE A 248 -17.78 2.29 -18.38
N PRO A 249 -17.73 1.02 -17.91
CA PRO A 249 -18.84 0.42 -17.18
C PRO A 249 -18.99 1.05 -15.80
N LEU A 250 -20.18 1.47 -15.46
CA LEU A 250 -20.52 1.92 -14.12
C LEU A 250 -20.71 0.75 -13.16
N ALA A 251 -20.62 1.03 -11.86
CA ALA A 251 -20.99 0.07 -10.84
C ALA A 251 -22.47 -0.35 -11.03
N THR A 252 -22.74 -1.67 -10.93
CA THR A 252 -24.10 -2.19 -11.11
C THR A 252 -24.94 -2.10 -9.83
N ASN A 253 -24.31 -1.79 -8.71
CA ASN A 253 -24.90 -1.70 -7.37
C ASN A 253 -24.79 -0.26 -6.82
N ARG A 254 -25.25 0.70 -7.61
CA ARG A 254 -25.31 2.13 -7.26
C ARG A 254 -26.53 2.42 -6.39
N PHE A 255 -26.57 1.81 -5.22
CA PHE A 255 -27.61 1.97 -4.21
C PHE A 255 -27.04 1.59 -2.85
N ARG A 256 -27.53 2.21 -1.79
CA ARG A 256 -27.13 1.85 -0.43
C ARG A 256 -27.55 0.41 -0.12
N PRO A 257 -26.65 -0.46 0.36
CA PRO A 257 -26.99 -1.86 0.70
C PRO A 257 -28.15 -1.97 1.67
N GLU A 258 -29.01 -2.96 1.46
CA GLU A 258 -30.13 -3.26 2.36
C GLU A 258 -29.60 -3.58 3.77
N GLY A 259 -30.09 -2.87 4.79
CA GLY A 259 -29.71 -3.06 6.18
C GLY A 259 -28.29 -2.58 6.54
N LEU A 260 -27.64 -1.79 5.68
CA LEU A 260 -26.31 -1.25 5.98
C LEU A 260 -26.38 -0.26 7.15
N PRO A 261 -25.55 -0.42 8.20
CA PRO A 261 -25.49 0.49 9.33
C PRO A 261 -25.16 1.93 8.94
N GLU A 262 -25.70 2.92 9.68
CA GLU A 262 -25.42 4.34 9.46
C GLU A 262 -23.95 4.72 9.69
N GLN A 263 -23.20 3.92 10.44
CA GLN A 263 -21.77 4.06 10.66
C GLN A 263 -20.97 3.89 9.37
N VAL A 264 -21.50 3.16 8.39
CA VAL A 264 -20.88 3.00 7.07
C VAL A 264 -21.35 4.14 6.16
N ARG A 265 -20.41 5.05 5.87
CA ARG A 265 -20.70 6.31 5.16
C ARG A 265 -19.84 6.45 3.91
N ASN A 266 -20.29 7.31 3.01
CA ASN A 266 -19.49 7.79 1.89
C ASN A 266 -18.33 8.65 2.40
N SER A 267 -17.20 8.65 1.70
CA SER A 267 -16.11 9.58 1.96
C SER A 267 -16.51 11.00 1.57
N SER A 268 -16.08 11.98 2.36
CA SER A 268 -16.25 13.38 2.04
C SER A 268 -15.10 13.98 1.21
N GLU A 269 -14.07 13.19 0.92
CA GLU A 269 -12.82 13.69 0.36
C GLU A 269 -12.98 14.36 -1.01
N ILE A 270 -13.76 13.74 -1.91
CA ILE A 270 -13.95 14.29 -3.26
C ILE A 270 -14.61 15.67 -3.24
N TYR A 271 -15.51 15.93 -2.28
CA TYR A 271 -16.20 17.24 -2.16
C TYR A 271 -15.28 18.39 -1.75
N ALA A 272 -14.03 18.08 -1.36
CA ALA A 272 -13.03 19.11 -1.13
C ALA A 272 -12.47 19.71 -2.44
N TYR A 273 -12.70 19.08 -3.58
CA TYR A 273 -12.21 19.53 -4.89
C TYR A 273 -13.25 20.40 -5.60
N ALA A 274 -12.81 21.19 -6.58
CA ALA A 274 -13.68 21.93 -7.47
C ALA A 274 -14.29 21.00 -8.55
N ARG A 275 -15.36 21.46 -9.21
CA ARG A 275 -16.08 20.76 -10.29
C ARG A 275 -16.75 19.43 -9.89
N VAL A 276 -16.97 19.23 -8.59
CA VAL A 276 -17.69 18.04 -8.10
C VAL A 276 -19.18 18.25 -8.24
N ALA A 277 -19.85 17.34 -8.96
CA ALA A 277 -21.30 17.28 -9.09
C ALA A 277 -21.90 16.34 -8.03
N ASP A 278 -23.20 16.13 -8.10
CA ASP A 278 -23.87 15.11 -7.27
C ASP A 278 -23.30 13.73 -7.56
N THR A 279 -22.92 12.98 -6.51
CA THR A 279 -22.32 11.66 -6.67
C THR A 279 -23.28 10.60 -7.26
N SER A 280 -24.59 10.87 -7.28
CA SER A 280 -25.57 10.04 -7.96
C SER A 280 -25.67 10.30 -9.47
N ASP A 281 -25.09 11.43 -9.96
CA ASP A 281 -25.06 11.77 -11.38
C ASP A 281 -24.21 10.76 -12.17
N ILE A 282 -24.80 10.20 -13.21
CA ILE A 282 -24.19 9.14 -14.03
C ILE A 282 -22.97 9.62 -14.79
N ASP A 283 -23.05 10.83 -15.36
CA ASP A 283 -21.94 11.37 -16.16
C ASP A 283 -20.78 11.77 -15.26
N PHE A 284 -21.08 12.31 -14.07
CA PHE A 284 -20.08 12.57 -13.05
C PHE A 284 -19.38 11.28 -12.59
N GLN A 285 -20.13 10.21 -12.29
CA GLN A 285 -19.55 8.90 -11.93
C GLN A 285 -18.67 8.33 -13.04
N ARG A 286 -19.06 8.50 -14.32
CA ARG A 286 -18.19 8.11 -15.45
C ARG A 286 -16.94 8.95 -15.54
N GLU A 287 -17.04 10.27 -15.30
CA GLU A 287 -15.87 11.13 -15.31
C GLU A 287 -14.90 10.77 -14.18
N VAL A 288 -15.40 10.51 -12.97
CA VAL A 288 -14.61 10.02 -11.83
C VAL A 288 -13.89 8.72 -12.18
N LYS A 289 -14.61 7.76 -12.74
CA LYS A 289 -14.05 6.44 -13.09
C LYS A 289 -13.06 6.54 -14.25
N HIS A 290 -13.32 7.40 -15.25
CA HIS A 290 -12.41 7.69 -16.34
C HIS A 290 -11.09 8.28 -15.80
N GLY A 291 -11.17 9.27 -14.91
CA GLY A 291 -9.99 9.87 -14.27
C GLY A 291 -9.19 8.87 -13.46
N TYR A 292 -9.87 8.01 -12.69
CA TYR A 292 -9.23 6.94 -11.95
C TYR A 292 -8.49 5.97 -12.89
N TYR A 293 -9.11 5.53 -13.98
CA TYR A 293 -8.49 4.61 -14.96
C TYR A 293 -7.31 5.26 -15.70
N ALA A 294 -7.43 6.53 -16.08
CA ALA A 294 -6.32 7.27 -16.67
C ALA A 294 -5.13 7.35 -15.71
N CYS A 295 -5.38 7.62 -14.43
CA CYS A 295 -4.35 7.62 -13.39
C CYS A 295 -3.76 6.23 -13.17
N MET A 296 -4.58 5.16 -13.22
CA MET A 296 -4.10 3.78 -13.13
C MET A 296 -3.15 3.44 -14.27
N SER A 297 -3.50 3.78 -15.51
CA SER A 297 -2.61 3.54 -16.67
C SER A 297 -1.36 4.40 -16.63
N TYR A 298 -1.47 5.63 -16.11
CA TYR A 298 -0.32 6.51 -15.93
C TYR A 298 0.67 5.93 -14.91
N VAL A 299 0.19 5.55 -13.72
CA VAL A 299 1.08 4.98 -12.69
C VAL A 299 1.63 3.62 -13.11
N ASP A 300 0.85 2.80 -13.83
CA ASP A 300 1.32 1.54 -14.42
C ASP A 300 2.52 1.77 -15.34
N ALA A 301 2.46 2.79 -16.21
CA ALA A 301 3.57 3.12 -17.09
C ALA A 301 4.81 3.61 -16.33
N GLN A 302 4.63 4.37 -15.23
CA GLN A 302 5.75 4.81 -14.41
C GLN A 302 6.40 3.64 -13.64
N ILE A 303 5.59 2.75 -13.08
CA ILE A 303 6.06 1.49 -12.46
C ILE A 303 6.80 0.64 -13.50
N GLY A 304 6.27 0.57 -14.73
CA GLY A 304 6.91 -0.13 -15.85
C GLY A 304 8.35 0.33 -16.07
N LYS A 305 8.58 1.65 -16.14
CA LYS A 305 9.93 2.23 -16.31
C LYS A 305 10.90 1.81 -15.21
N VAL A 306 10.43 1.76 -13.96
CA VAL A 306 11.26 1.33 -12.82
C VAL A 306 11.59 -0.15 -12.91
N LEU A 307 10.62 -0.99 -13.30
CA LEU A 307 10.82 -2.42 -13.48
C LEU A 307 11.78 -2.72 -14.66
N ASP A 308 11.64 -1.98 -15.77
CA ASP A 308 12.54 -2.11 -16.92
C ASP A 308 13.98 -1.73 -16.54
N ALA A 309 14.16 -0.64 -15.82
CA ALA A 309 15.47 -0.25 -15.31
C ALA A 309 16.08 -1.29 -14.35
N LEU A 310 15.26 -1.93 -13.52
CA LEU A 310 15.71 -3.02 -12.64
C LEU A 310 16.23 -4.21 -13.47
N ASP A 311 15.52 -4.55 -14.55
CA ASP A 311 15.91 -5.62 -15.48
C ASP A 311 17.18 -5.24 -16.28
N GLU A 312 17.24 -4.05 -16.88
CA GLU A 312 18.39 -3.54 -17.64
C GLU A 312 19.67 -3.45 -16.81
N LEU A 313 19.55 -3.12 -15.53
CA LEU A 313 20.68 -3.09 -14.60
C LEU A 313 21.13 -4.48 -14.13
N GLY A 314 20.44 -5.55 -14.51
CA GLY A 314 20.73 -6.92 -14.08
C GLY A 314 20.53 -7.11 -12.58
N LEU A 315 19.59 -6.36 -11.97
CA LEU A 315 19.27 -6.45 -10.54
C LEU A 315 18.10 -7.40 -10.26
N SER A 316 17.35 -7.79 -11.27
CA SER A 316 16.11 -8.58 -11.13
C SER A 316 16.29 -9.94 -10.47
N ASP A 317 17.41 -10.59 -10.72
CA ASP A 317 17.71 -11.93 -10.17
C ASP A 317 18.08 -11.91 -8.68
N ASN A 318 18.31 -10.73 -8.11
CA ASN A 318 18.64 -10.54 -6.70
C ASN A 318 17.75 -9.50 -6.01
N THR A 319 16.58 -9.19 -6.56
CA THR A 319 15.68 -8.18 -5.98
C THR A 319 14.27 -8.72 -5.80
N ILE A 320 13.80 -8.73 -4.56
CA ILE A 320 12.39 -8.92 -4.24
C ILE A 320 11.63 -7.67 -4.66
N VAL A 321 10.58 -7.83 -5.47
CA VAL A 321 9.70 -6.72 -5.84
C VAL A 321 8.36 -6.91 -5.17
N VAL A 322 7.93 -5.91 -4.41
CA VAL A 322 6.61 -5.82 -3.79
C VAL A 322 5.85 -4.69 -4.46
N LEU A 323 4.64 -4.94 -4.92
CA LEU A 323 3.69 -3.95 -5.41
C LEU A 323 2.39 -4.06 -4.63
N LEU A 324 1.91 -2.94 -4.06
CA LEU A 324 0.64 -2.89 -3.34
C LEU A 324 -0.04 -1.51 -3.46
N GLY A 325 -1.38 -1.50 -3.24
CA GLY A 325 -2.11 -0.27 -2.90
C GLY A 325 -2.17 -0.10 -1.38
N ASP A 326 -2.17 1.12 -0.87
CA ASP A 326 -2.18 1.36 0.59
C ASP A 326 -3.56 1.12 1.22
N HIS A 327 -4.63 1.24 0.48
CA HIS A 327 -6.01 0.81 0.74
C HIS A 327 -6.81 0.81 -0.57
N GLY A 328 -8.08 0.43 -0.51
CA GLY A 328 -8.98 0.44 -1.66
C GLY A 328 -9.67 1.79 -1.89
N TRP A 329 -10.64 1.80 -2.81
CA TRP A 329 -11.39 2.96 -3.23
C TRP A 329 -12.77 2.56 -3.79
N ASN A 330 -13.83 3.32 -3.52
CA ASN A 330 -15.16 3.12 -4.11
C ASN A 330 -15.30 3.96 -5.38
N LEU A 331 -15.79 3.36 -6.45
CA LEU A 331 -16.00 3.98 -7.76
C LEU A 331 -17.47 3.98 -8.18
N GLY A 332 -18.37 4.34 -7.23
CA GLY A 332 -19.81 4.40 -7.42
C GLY A 332 -20.56 3.18 -6.88
N GLU A 333 -19.87 2.13 -6.40
CA GLU A 333 -20.53 1.07 -5.66
C GLU A 333 -21.20 1.64 -4.41
N HIS A 334 -22.43 1.21 -4.11
CA HIS A 334 -23.20 1.66 -2.94
C HIS A 334 -23.48 3.16 -2.88
N ASP A 335 -23.38 3.87 -4.03
CA ASP A 335 -23.35 5.33 -4.12
C ASP A 335 -22.17 5.97 -3.35
N PHE A 336 -21.07 5.21 -3.16
CA PHE A 336 -19.87 5.71 -2.51
C PHE A 336 -18.79 6.07 -3.54
N ILE A 337 -18.12 7.20 -3.29
CA ILE A 337 -16.91 7.62 -4.00
C ILE A 337 -15.84 7.89 -2.95
N GLY A 338 -14.72 7.20 -3.05
CA GLY A 338 -13.63 7.33 -2.09
C GLY A 338 -13.45 6.11 -1.20
N LYS A 339 -12.84 6.31 -0.07
CA LYS A 339 -12.45 5.33 0.95
C LYS A 339 -13.22 5.60 2.25
N HIS A 340 -12.64 5.29 3.39
CA HIS A 340 -13.13 5.64 4.72
C HIS A 340 -14.38 4.85 5.16
N ASN A 341 -14.43 3.57 4.82
CA ASN A 341 -15.44 2.64 5.33
C ASN A 341 -14.92 1.19 5.34
N LEU A 342 -15.67 0.28 5.98
CA LEU A 342 -15.29 -1.14 6.12
C LEU A 342 -15.86 -2.05 5.02
N MET A 343 -16.27 -1.47 3.88
CA MET A 343 -16.65 -2.26 2.69
C MET A 343 -15.42 -2.87 2.03
N ASN A 344 -15.59 -4.01 1.40
CA ASN A 344 -14.51 -4.72 0.72
C ASN A 344 -13.78 -3.85 -0.33
N THR A 345 -14.49 -2.97 -1.01
CA THR A 345 -13.92 -2.01 -1.98
C THR A 345 -12.93 -1.03 -1.36
N SER A 346 -13.05 -0.71 -0.07
CA SER A 346 -12.13 0.18 0.67
C SER A 346 -11.00 -0.57 1.36
N THR A 347 -11.15 -1.87 1.63
CA THR A 347 -10.22 -2.63 2.48
C THR A 347 -9.41 -3.67 1.74
N HIS A 348 -9.93 -4.22 0.64
CA HIS A 348 -9.25 -5.16 -0.23
C HIS A 348 -8.28 -4.42 -1.16
N VAL A 349 -7.03 -4.87 -1.20
CA VAL A 349 -5.94 -4.20 -1.91
C VAL A 349 -5.24 -5.16 -2.87
N PRO A 350 -4.67 -4.68 -3.97
CA PRO A 350 -3.76 -5.48 -4.76
C PRO A 350 -2.47 -5.72 -3.98
N LEU A 351 -1.96 -6.93 -4.08
CA LEU A 351 -0.64 -7.31 -3.60
C LEU A 351 -0.01 -8.29 -4.59
N ILE A 352 1.11 -7.89 -5.17
CA ILE A 352 1.92 -8.70 -6.07
C ILE A 352 3.34 -8.74 -5.51
N VAL A 353 3.90 -9.94 -5.34
CA VAL A 353 5.27 -10.08 -4.84
C VAL A 353 6.05 -11.03 -5.75
N ARG A 354 7.13 -10.52 -6.35
CA ARG A 354 8.10 -11.33 -7.08
C ARG A 354 9.31 -11.61 -6.19
N VAL A 355 9.59 -12.89 -5.96
CA VAL A 355 10.78 -13.34 -5.24
C VAL A 355 11.64 -14.16 -6.22
N PRO A 356 12.88 -13.73 -6.52
CA PRO A 356 13.75 -14.45 -7.46
C PRO A 356 13.90 -15.93 -7.13
N GLY A 357 13.80 -16.80 -8.15
CA GLY A 357 13.95 -18.25 -7.98
C GLY A 357 12.80 -18.96 -7.26
N MET A 358 11.72 -18.26 -6.87
CA MET A 358 10.57 -18.85 -6.17
C MET A 358 9.35 -19.06 -7.07
N LYS A 359 8.27 -19.61 -6.51
CA LYS A 359 7.01 -19.87 -7.24
C LYS A 359 6.39 -18.57 -7.73
N LYS A 360 5.72 -18.65 -8.88
CA LYS A 360 4.87 -17.62 -9.46
C LYS A 360 3.47 -18.17 -9.68
N GLY A 361 2.47 -17.28 -9.70
CA GLY A 361 1.07 -17.62 -9.93
C GLY A 361 0.11 -16.92 -8.98
N LYS A 362 -1.13 -17.38 -8.88
CA LYS A 362 -2.16 -16.81 -8.01
C LYS A 362 -2.31 -17.63 -6.73
N THR A 363 -2.49 -16.95 -5.61
CA THR A 363 -2.79 -17.58 -4.33
C THR A 363 -4.09 -17.04 -3.72
N LYS A 364 -4.82 -17.90 -3.01
CA LYS A 364 -5.99 -17.53 -2.19
C LYS A 364 -5.63 -17.41 -0.70
N SER A 365 -4.36 -17.36 -0.36
CA SER A 365 -3.92 -17.14 1.01
C SER A 365 -4.40 -15.80 1.53
N MET A 366 -4.95 -15.79 2.76
CA MET A 366 -5.35 -14.56 3.43
C MET A 366 -4.11 -13.89 4.02
N VAL A 367 -3.91 -12.63 3.69
CA VAL A 367 -2.81 -11.80 4.20
C VAL A 367 -3.27 -10.40 4.50
N GLU A 368 -2.62 -9.75 5.45
CA GLU A 368 -2.87 -8.35 5.79
C GLU A 368 -1.55 -7.59 5.95
N PHE A 369 -1.61 -6.28 5.96
CA PHE A 369 -0.41 -5.44 5.84
C PHE A 369 0.63 -5.64 6.93
N VAL A 370 0.21 -5.86 8.16
CA VAL A 370 1.16 -6.14 9.25
C VAL A 370 2.00 -7.41 9.03
N ASP A 371 1.61 -8.29 8.08
CA ASP A 371 2.32 -9.52 7.74
C ASP A 371 3.52 -9.28 6.82
N LEU A 372 3.57 -8.14 6.11
CA LEU A 372 4.62 -7.86 5.13
C LEU A 372 5.99 -7.69 5.77
N TYR A 373 6.06 -7.00 6.89
CA TYR A 373 7.32 -6.76 7.58
C TYR A 373 8.01 -8.08 8.00
N PRO A 374 7.38 -8.97 8.79
CA PRO A 374 8.01 -10.25 9.15
C PRO A 374 8.30 -11.12 7.92
N THR A 375 7.49 -11.04 6.87
CA THR A 375 7.71 -11.79 5.62
C THR A 375 8.98 -11.32 4.90
N LEU A 376 9.19 -10.02 4.78
CA LEU A 376 10.38 -9.47 4.13
C LEU A 376 11.65 -9.74 4.96
N CYS A 377 11.57 -9.70 6.29
CA CYS A 377 12.67 -10.15 7.15
C CYS A 377 13.04 -11.60 6.85
N GLU A 378 12.07 -12.51 6.82
CA GLU A 378 12.33 -13.94 6.54
C GLU A 378 12.93 -14.16 5.15
N LEU A 379 12.36 -13.53 4.11
CA LEU A 379 12.84 -13.66 2.73
C LEU A 379 14.26 -13.10 2.56
N CYS A 380 14.59 -12.03 3.26
CA CYS A 380 15.94 -11.42 3.28
C CYS A 380 16.89 -12.10 4.28
N LYS A 381 16.46 -13.14 5.00
CA LYS A 381 17.21 -13.83 6.05
C LYS A 381 17.69 -12.90 7.17
N LEU A 382 16.88 -11.90 7.49
CA LEU A 382 17.11 -11.00 8.61
C LEU A 382 16.43 -11.53 9.88
N PRO A 383 16.94 -11.21 11.07
CA PRO A 383 16.21 -11.42 12.31
C PRO A 383 14.83 -10.78 12.23
N VAL A 384 13.82 -11.43 12.78
CA VAL A 384 12.46 -10.88 12.88
C VAL A 384 12.31 -10.22 14.26
N PRO A 385 11.98 -8.91 14.37
CA PRO A 385 11.77 -8.26 15.66
C PRO A 385 10.38 -8.63 16.22
N ALA A 386 10.22 -9.90 16.58
CA ALA A 386 8.94 -10.53 16.90
C ALA A 386 8.18 -9.86 18.06
N GLU A 387 8.88 -9.23 19.01
CA GLU A 387 8.28 -8.59 20.19
C GLU A 387 7.43 -7.37 19.84
N GLN A 388 7.78 -6.64 18.74
CA GLN A 388 7.01 -5.48 18.30
C GLN A 388 5.99 -5.83 17.22
N LEU A 389 6.18 -6.92 16.44
CA LEU A 389 5.37 -7.19 15.27
C LEU A 389 4.05 -7.88 15.61
N SER A 390 2.97 -7.35 15.07
CA SER A 390 1.63 -7.91 15.20
C SER A 390 1.31 -8.97 14.14
N GLY A 391 2.04 -8.94 13.02
CA GLY A 391 1.82 -9.79 11.85
C GLY A 391 2.52 -11.15 11.93
N GLN A 392 2.21 -11.99 10.94
CA GLN A 392 2.82 -13.31 10.76
C GLN A 392 3.40 -13.43 9.36
N SER A 393 4.60 -14.01 9.25
CA SER A 393 5.21 -14.23 7.94
C SER A 393 4.38 -15.20 7.08
N PHE A 394 4.20 -14.83 5.82
CA PHE A 394 3.63 -15.68 4.78
C PHE A 394 4.69 -16.13 3.74
N ALA A 395 5.97 -16.07 4.08
CA ALA A 395 7.07 -16.45 3.17
C ALA A 395 6.93 -17.90 2.64
N GLY A 396 6.27 -18.77 3.38
CA GLY A 396 5.95 -20.15 2.93
C GLY A 396 5.11 -20.21 1.66
N VAL A 397 4.34 -19.13 1.33
CA VAL A 397 3.52 -19.05 0.12
C VAL A 397 4.39 -19.07 -1.14
N PHE A 398 5.58 -18.50 -1.10
CA PHE A 398 6.50 -18.47 -2.25
C PHE A 398 7.13 -19.84 -2.57
N LYS A 399 7.08 -20.78 -1.62
CA LYS A 399 7.46 -22.19 -1.83
C LYS A 399 6.25 -23.03 -2.24
N ASN A 400 5.08 -22.72 -1.71
CA ASN A 400 3.83 -23.43 -1.98
C ASN A 400 2.65 -22.45 -2.00
N LEU A 401 2.10 -22.15 -3.19
CA LEU A 401 0.98 -21.23 -3.38
C LEU A 401 -0.29 -21.59 -2.59
N LYS A 402 -0.38 -22.84 -2.12
CA LYS A 402 -1.49 -23.33 -1.27
C LYS A 402 -1.12 -23.37 0.22
N ALA A 403 0.04 -22.82 0.61
CA ALA A 403 0.44 -22.77 2.01
C ALA A 403 -0.66 -22.10 2.86
N LYS A 404 -0.92 -22.67 4.03
CA LYS A 404 -1.86 -22.09 4.98
C LYS A 404 -1.23 -20.82 5.58
N THR A 405 -1.99 -19.77 5.60
CA THR A 405 -1.74 -18.53 6.33
C THR A 405 -2.80 -18.40 7.42
N LYS A 406 -3.08 -17.20 7.90
CA LYS A 406 -4.18 -16.95 8.84
C LYS A 406 -5.56 -17.28 8.23
N GLY A 407 -6.53 -17.58 9.09
CA GLY A 407 -7.93 -17.83 8.68
C GLY A 407 -8.70 -16.55 8.44
N GLU A 408 -8.43 -15.54 9.28
CA GLU A 408 -9.09 -14.24 9.30
C GLU A 408 -8.07 -13.11 9.31
N VAL A 409 -8.45 -11.94 8.75
CA VAL A 409 -7.74 -10.66 8.84
C VAL A 409 -8.54 -9.69 9.68
N TYR A 410 -7.85 -8.73 10.31
CA TYR A 410 -8.46 -7.73 11.20
C TYR A 410 -8.28 -6.32 10.66
N ILE A 411 -9.39 -5.60 10.52
CA ILE A 411 -9.42 -4.24 9.97
C ILE A 411 -10.21 -3.33 10.91
N GLN A 412 -9.80 -2.09 11.03
CA GLN A 412 -10.43 -1.11 11.91
C GLN A 412 -10.76 0.18 11.17
N TRP A 413 -11.91 0.80 11.48
CA TRP A 413 -12.23 2.15 11.02
C TRP A 413 -13.32 2.78 11.90
N GLU A 414 -13.08 4.04 12.37
CA GLU A 414 -14.03 4.86 13.14
C GLU A 414 -14.77 4.08 14.25
N GLY A 415 -14.01 3.35 15.05
CA GLY A 415 -14.55 2.55 16.14
C GLY A 415 -15.26 1.27 15.74
N GLY A 416 -15.35 0.99 14.44
CA GLY A 416 -15.77 -0.29 13.90
C GLY A 416 -14.59 -1.26 13.78
N ASP A 417 -14.83 -2.51 14.12
CA ASP A 417 -13.90 -3.62 14.01
C ASP A 417 -14.42 -4.62 12.99
N ASN A 418 -13.61 -5.01 12.03
CA ASN A 418 -14.00 -5.93 10.96
C ASN A 418 -13.08 -7.17 10.96
N ALA A 419 -13.70 -8.34 10.88
CA ALA A 419 -13.07 -9.62 10.64
C ALA A 419 -13.47 -10.13 9.26
N VAL A 420 -12.49 -10.37 8.40
CA VAL A 420 -12.71 -10.92 7.05
C VAL A 420 -12.06 -12.28 6.94
N ASP A 421 -12.80 -13.29 6.50
CA ASP A 421 -12.28 -14.57 6.06
C ASP A 421 -12.47 -14.77 4.54
N ARG A 422 -12.16 -15.95 4.02
CA ARG A 422 -12.29 -16.23 2.56
C ARG A 422 -13.69 -16.08 1.99
N ARG A 423 -14.71 -16.01 2.84
CA ARG A 423 -16.11 -16.01 2.44
C ARG A 423 -16.92 -14.88 3.07
N TYR A 424 -16.58 -14.51 4.29
CA TYR A 424 -17.40 -13.61 5.07
C TYR A 424 -16.62 -12.35 5.46
N SER A 425 -17.29 -11.20 5.41
CA SER A 425 -16.88 -9.96 6.04
C SER A 425 -17.88 -9.63 7.13
N TYR A 426 -17.41 -9.50 8.37
CA TYR A 426 -18.24 -9.14 9.52
C TYR A 426 -17.66 -7.96 10.25
N ALA A 427 -18.45 -6.91 10.41
CA ALA A 427 -18.04 -5.75 11.21
C ALA A 427 -19.04 -5.47 12.34
N GLU A 428 -18.50 -4.95 13.45
CA GLU A 428 -19.29 -4.52 14.61
C GLU A 428 -18.76 -3.22 15.22
N TRP A 429 -19.68 -2.40 15.72
CA TRP A 429 -19.39 -1.16 16.46
C TRP A 429 -19.87 -1.32 17.90
N MET A 430 -18.95 -1.22 18.85
CA MET A 430 -19.23 -1.39 20.29
C MET A 430 -19.16 -0.05 21.01
N LYS A 431 -20.03 0.13 22.02
CA LYS A 431 -19.92 1.20 23.02
C LYS A 431 -19.90 0.54 24.41
N GLY A 432 -18.71 0.38 24.97
CA GLY A 432 -18.49 -0.53 26.08
C GLY A 432 -18.83 -1.96 25.64
N ASP A 433 -19.63 -2.67 26.42
CA ASP A 433 -20.08 -4.04 26.11
C ASP A 433 -21.34 -4.09 25.22
N VAL A 434 -21.89 -2.93 24.85
CA VAL A 434 -23.13 -2.85 24.04
C VAL A 434 -22.82 -2.72 22.57
N LYS A 435 -23.27 -3.70 21.78
CA LYS A 435 -23.19 -3.64 20.30
C LYS A 435 -24.21 -2.61 19.80
N LYS A 436 -23.73 -1.59 19.10
CA LYS A 436 -24.53 -0.49 18.54
C LYS A 436 -24.95 -0.77 17.11
N ALA A 437 -24.08 -1.41 16.34
CA ALA A 437 -24.33 -1.79 14.97
C ALA A 437 -23.50 -3.01 14.59
N SER A 438 -23.94 -3.74 13.57
CA SER A 438 -23.14 -4.80 12.97
C SER A 438 -23.59 -5.07 11.53
N MET A 439 -22.69 -5.63 10.73
CA MET A 439 -22.99 -6.08 9.37
C MET A 439 -22.26 -7.37 9.07
N LEU A 440 -22.87 -8.22 8.24
CA LEU A 440 -22.27 -9.43 7.70
C LEU A 440 -22.57 -9.54 6.21
N PHE A 441 -21.53 -9.78 5.42
CA PHE A 441 -21.65 -10.11 4.01
C PHE A 441 -21.13 -11.54 3.76
N ASP A 442 -21.78 -12.26 2.84
CA ASP A 442 -21.38 -13.59 2.37
C ASP A 442 -20.92 -13.47 0.92
N HIS A 443 -19.64 -13.29 0.69
CA HIS A 443 -19.04 -13.04 -0.62
C HIS A 443 -19.24 -14.18 -1.63
N ARG A 444 -19.64 -15.37 -1.18
CA ARG A 444 -19.94 -16.48 -2.07
C ARG A 444 -21.26 -16.28 -2.83
N ILE A 445 -22.21 -15.58 -2.24
CA ILE A 445 -23.54 -15.35 -2.81
C ILE A 445 -23.81 -13.88 -3.10
N ASP A 446 -23.04 -12.98 -2.48
CA ASP A 446 -23.15 -11.53 -2.64
C ASP A 446 -21.74 -10.90 -2.57
N GLY A 447 -20.92 -11.17 -3.58
CA GLY A 447 -19.56 -10.63 -3.67
C GLY A 447 -19.48 -9.10 -3.82
N LYS A 448 -20.65 -8.44 -4.01
CA LYS A 448 -20.77 -6.99 -4.11
C LYS A 448 -21.32 -6.32 -2.85
N GLU A 449 -21.54 -7.08 -1.78
CA GLU A 449 -21.97 -6.57 -0.48
C GLU A 449 -23.27 -5.74 -0.52
N ASN A 450 -24.30 -6.22 -1.28
CA ASN A 450 -25.55 -5.49 -1.51
C ASN A 450 -26.56 -5.63 -0.38
N LYS A 451 -26.39 -6.65 0.49
CA LYS A 451 -27.34 -6.93 1.57
C LYS A 451 -26.61 -7.35 2.84
N ASN A 452 -26.84 -6.60 3.92
CA ASN A 452 -26.43 -7.00 5.25
C ASN A 452 -27.26 -8.21 5.72
N ARG A 453 -26.59 -9.30 6.09
CA ARG A 453 -27.19 -10.59 6.46
C ARG A 453 -27.02 -10.93 7.93
N VAL A 454 -26.60 -9.97 8.75
CA VAL A 454 -26.20 -10.19 10.15
C VAL A 454 -27.35 -10.80 10.99
N ASP A 455 -28.61 -10.46 10.68
CA ASP A 455 -29.79 -10.92 11.42
C ASP A 455 -30.40 -12.23 10.87
N GLU A 456 -29.88 -12.76 9.75
CA GLU A 456 -30.37 -14.03 9.23
C GLU A 456 -29.94 -15.20 10.12
N LYS A 457 -30.90 -15.95 10.67
CA LYS A 457 -30.69 -17.07 11.63
C LYS A 457 -29.59 -18.05 11.22
N LYS A 458 -29.47 -18.35 9.92
CA LYS A 458 -28.45 -19.29 9.39
C LYS A 458 -27.02 -18.83 9.58
N TYR A 459 -26.77 -17.52 9.79
CA TYR A 459 -25.44 -16.97 10.01
C TYR A 459 -25.08 -16.75 11.48
N LYS A 460 -26.00 -17.01 12.42
CA LYS A 460 -25.79 -16.75 13.86
C LYS A 460 -24.44 -17.29 14.38
N ASN A 461 -24.15 -18.56 14.14
CA ASN A 461 -22.90 -19.17 14.59
C ASN A 461 -21.65 -18.53 13.94
N LYS A 462 -21.78 -18.08 12.68
CA LYS A 462 -20.66 -17.39 11.99
C LYS A 462 -20.44 -16.00 12.56
N VAL A 463 -21.50 -15.25 12.83
CA VAL A 463 -21.44 -13.96 13.51
C VAL A 463 -20.77 -14.10 14.88
N GLU A 464 -21.17 -15.08 15.69
CA GLU A 464 -20.56 -15.35 17.00
C GLU A 464 -19.08 -15.70 16.90
N SER A 465 -18.69 -16.51 15.91
CA SER A 465 -17.30 -16.89 15.64
C SER A 465 -16.44 -15.67 15.30
N LEU A 466 -16.88 -14.81 14.35
CA LEU A 466 -16.14 -13.64 13.91
C LEU A 466 -16.10 -12.54 14.98
N SER A 467 -17.19 -12.34 15.71
CA SER A 467 -17.25 -11.45 16.87
C SER A 467 -16.28 -11.90 17.99
N SER A 468 -16.18 -13.23 18.20
CA SER A 468 -15.20 -13.77 19.14
C SER A 468 -13.76 -13.54 18.69
N PHE A 469 -13.47 -13.72 17.39
CA PHE A 469 -12.15 -13.38 16.82
C PHE A 469 -11.81 -11.90 17.06
N ILE A 470 -12.74 -10.97 16.75
CA ILE A 470 -12.55 -9.54 17.00
C ILE A 470 -12.21 -9.28 18.45
N ARG A 471 -12.97 -9.84 19.40
CA ARG A 471 -12.78 -9.65 20.85
C ARG A 471 -11.40 -10.14 21.32
N ILE A 472 -10.98 -11.33 20.86
CA ILE A 472 -9.66 -11.89 21.17
C ILE A 472 -8.56 -10.98 20.61
N LYS A 473 -8.72 -10.54 19.35
CA LYS A 473 -7.75 -9.65 18.70
C LYS A 473 -7.63 -8.34 19.46
N LYS A 474 -8.73 -7.66 19.77
CA LYS A 474 -8.74 -6.39 20.54
C LYS A 474 -8.10 -6.53 21.92
N SER A 475 -8.35 -7.63 22.62
CA SER A 475 -7.73 -7.83 23.95
C SER A 475 -6.22 -8.01 23.86
N SER A 476 -5.70 -8.52 22.74
CA SER A 476 -4.26 -8.62 22.49
C SER A 476 -3.60 -7.29 22.10
N LEU A 477 -4.37 -6.31 21.60
CA LEU A 477 -3.85 -5.01 21.17
C LEU A 477 -3.68 -4.00 22.33
N LYS A 478 -4.32 -4.24 23.47
CA LYS A 478 -4.25 -3.36 24.66
C LYS A 478 -2.94 -3.48 25.44
N LYS A 479 -2.10 -4.40 25.05
CA LYS A 479 -0.76 -4.58 25.61
C LYS A 479 0.26 -3.91 24.71
#